data_8568e8c557ca9fff211ad310c2d77e9d
#
_entry.id   8568e8c557ca9fff211ad310c2d77e9d
#
_cell.length_a   1.000
_cell.length_b   1.000
_cell.length_c   1.000
_cell.angle_alpha   90.00
_cell.angle_beta   90.00
_cell.angle_gamma   90.00
#
_symmetry.space_group_name_H-M   'P 1'
#
loop_
_entity.id
_entity.type
_entity.pdbx_description
1 polymer ?
#
loop_
_entity_poly.entity_id
_entity_poly.type
_entity_poly.pdbx_seq_one_letter_code
_entity_poly.pdbx_strand_id
1 'polypeptide(L)'
;MPMGMVHLVRYASNMILSQIDDLLIGQPKVFHANGTMSAMARTPVDRPVFLGKHGFVGDQVADPTVHGGADKAVHFYPAEHYPKWIAHFAAEDFVHPLLDQAGAFGENISACGLQEDNVRIGDQFRLGRAIVEVAQGRQPCWKLDHHFGVHGLSGAVISSGRCGGYFRVIEEGEVAPGDLIEQVHAAEHEWTIARSFHLLIGGGHRAVGATSELRALAALETMAESWRTRAAKLAG
;
A
#
# COMPACT_ATOMS: atom_id res chain seq x y z
N MET A 1 30.57 44.34 -15.01
CA MET A 1 29.45 44.00 -14.09
C MET A 1 28.74 42.78 -14.63
N PRO A 2 28.94 41.59 -14.09
CA PRO A 2 28.17 40.44 -14.54
C PRO A 2 26.81 40.44 -13.84
N MET A 3 25.76 40.37 -14.65
CA MET A 3 24.36 40.16 -14.22
C MET A 3 24.22 38.82 -13.53
N GLY A 4 23.86 38.87 -12.25
CA GLY A 4 23.57 37.68 -11.46
C GLY A 4 22.38 36.91 -12.04
N MET A 5 22.60 35.62 -12.34
CA MET A 5 21.61 34.67 -12.75
C MET A 5 20.77 34.32 -11.52
N VAL A 6 19.58 34.87 -11.44
CA VAL A 6 18.58 34.49 -10.42
C VAL A 6 18.12 33.08 -10.73
N HIS A 7 18.55 32.11 -9.90
CA HIS A 7 17.99 30.77 -9.89
C HIS A 7 16.54 30.87 -9.41
N LEU A 8 15.61 30.76 -10.36
CA LEU A 8 14.21 30.50 -10.06
C LEU A 8 14.11 29.09 -9.47
N VAL A 9 14.09 29.00 -8.15
CA VAL A 9 13.63 27.82 -7.45
C VAL A 9 12.14 27.70 -7.74
N ARG A 10 11.77 26.81 -8.65
CA ARG A 10 10.37 26.40 -8.81
C ARG A 10 9.99 25.68 -7.52
N TYR A 11 9.22 26.33 -6.66
CA TYR A 11 8.41 25.64 -5.67
C TYR A 11 7.40 24.82 -6.47
N ALA A 12 7.63 23.53 -6.56
CA ALA A 12 6.60 22.59 -7.00
C ALA A 12 5.44 22.77 -6.01
N SER A 13 4.30 23.25 -6.48
CA SER A 13 3.08 23.30 -5.69
C SER A 13 2.70 21.85 -5.40
N ASN A 14 2.84 21.42 -4.14
CA ASN A 14 2.40 20.12 -3.68
C ASN A 14 0.92 19.95 -4.02
N MET A 15 0.55 18.83 -4.62
CA MET A 15 -0.83 18.53 -4.93
C MET A 15 -1.44 17.80 -3.73
N ILE A 16 -2.43 18.43 -3.09
CA ILE A 16 -3.24 17.75 -2.06
C ILE A 16 -4.15 16.76 -2.78
N LEU A 17 -4.01 15.48 -2.45
CA LEU A 17 -4.87 14.42 -3.00
C LEU A 17 -6.09 14.19 -2.10
N SER A 18 -5.90 14.14 -0.79
CA SER A 18 -6.90 13.75 0.18
C SER A 18 -6.42 14.06 1.60
N GLN A 19 -7.06 13.42 2.57
CA GLN A 19 -6.63 13.33 3.97
C GLN A 19 -6.66 11.89 4.46
N ILE A 20 -5.99 11.62 5.56
CA ILE A 20 -6.04 10.32 6.24
C ILE A 20 -7.40 10.23 6.95
N ASP A 21 -8.28 9.34 6.47
CA ASP A 21 -9.58 9.11 7.11
C ASP A 21 -9.38 8.33 8.42
N ASP A 22 -8.62 7.22 8.37
CA ASP A 22 -8.28 6.41 9.54
C ASP A 22 -6.79 6.08 9.58
N LEU A 23 -6.20 6.22 10.77
CA LEU A 23 -4.89 5.72 11.13
C LEU A 23 -5.05 4.54 12.09
N LEU A 24 -4.49 3.37 11.74
CA LEU A 24 -4.70 2.13 12.47
C LEU A 24 -3.38 1.48 12.88
N ILE A 25 -3.35 0.95 14.10
CA ILE A 25 -2.23 0.17 14.64
C ILE A 25 -2.72 -1.15 15.22
N GLY A 26 -1.87 -2.15 15.27
CA GLY A 26 -2.21 -3.47 15.80
C GLY A 26 -1.02 -4.21 16.38
N GLN A 27 -1.33 -5.19 17.22
CA GLN A 27 -0.37 -6.09 17.84
C GLN A 27 -0.65 -7.52 17.37
N PRO A 28 0.39 -8.38 17.27
CA PRO A 28 0.19 -9.79 16.96
C PRO A 28 -0.70 -10.47 18.01
N LYS A 29 -1.73 -11.15 17.52
CA LYS A 29 -2.63 -11.99 18.34
C LYS A 29 -2.67 -13.39 17.76
N VAL A 30 -3.04 -14.38 18.58
CA VAL A 30 -3.31 -15.73 18.07
C VAL A 30 -4.47 -15.64 17.08
N PHE A 31 -4.20 -16.08 15.88
CA PHE A 31 -5.08 -15.87 14.74
C PHE A 31 -5.72 -17.19 14.25
N HIS A 32 -5.06 -18.32 14.50
CA HIS A 32 -5.51 -19.63 14.09
C HIS A 32 -5.29 -20.67 15.19
N ALA A 33 -6.09 -21.73 15.22
CA ALA A 33 -6.05 -22.78 16.24
C ALA A 33 -4.69 -23.49 16.38
N ASN A 34 -3.86 -23.46 15.32
CA ASN A 34 -2.49 -24.00 15.35
C ASN A 34 -1.45 -23.04 15.97
N GLY A 35 -1.87 -21.94 16.58
CA GLY A 35 -0.97 -20.95 17.19
C GLY A 35 -0.40 -19.91 16.22
N THR A 36 -0.80 -19.90 14.93
CA THR A 36 -0.36 -18.86 13.99
C THR A 36 -0.77 -17.47 14.48
N MET A 37 0.20 -16.54 14.48
CA MET A 37 -0.01 -15.16 14.88
C MET A 37 -0.34 -14.28 13.70
N SER A 38 -1.16 -13.22 13.92
CA SER A 38 -1.41 -12.16 12.95
C SER A 38 -1.63 -10.82 13.65
N ALA A 39 -1.17 -9.74 13.03
CA ALA A 39 -1.48 -8.37 13.41
C ALA A 39 -2.46 -7.71 12.42
N MET A 40 -3.21 -8.49 11.63
CA MET A 40 -4.14 -7.96 10.63
C MET A 40 -5.31 -7.19 11.24
N ALA A 41 -5.77 -7.58 12.44
CA ALA A 41 -6.82 -6.88 13.15
C ALA A 41 -6.28 -5.61 13.83
N ARG A 42 -6.05 -4.56 13.02
CA ARG A 42 -5.68 -3.22 13.47
C ARG A 42 -6.90 -2.45 13.95
N THR A 43 -6.68 -1.51 14.86
CA THR A 43 -7.73 -0.65 15.42
C THR A 43 -7.38 0.82 15.18
N PRO A 44 -8.39 1.68 14.90
CA PRO A 44 -8.18 3.10 14.75
C PRO A 44 -7.59 3.75 15.99
N VAL A 45 -6.78 4.78 15.78
CA VAL A 45 -6.28 5.68 16.83
C VAL A 45 -6.71 7.11 16.52
N ASP A 46 -6.97 7.92 17.56
CA ASP A 46 -7.44 9.29 17.47
C ASP A 46 -6.38 10.34 17.84
N ARG A 47 -5.12 9.94 17.83
CA ARG A 47 -3.97 10.76 18.24
C ARG A 47 -2.83 10.64 17.24
N PRO A 48 -1.87 11.61 17.23
CA PRO A 48 -0.64 11.48 16.46
C PRO A 48 0.16 10.24 16.90
N VAL A 49 0.75 9.56 15.91
CA VAL A 49 1.65 8.41 16.10
C VAL A 49 2.93 8.67 15.32
N PHE A 50 4.07 8.42 15.94
CA PHE A 50 5.36 8.53 15.27
C PHE A 50 5.53 7.41 14.25
N LEU A 51 5.84 7.78 13.02
CA LEU A 51 6.17 6.89 11.91
C LEU A 51 7.68 6.82 11.77
N GLY A 52 8.27 5.69 12.14
CA GLY A 52 9.68 5.37 11.96
C GLY A 52 9.93 4.54 10.70
N LYS A 53 11.20 4.26 10.40
CA LYS A 53 11.63 3.52 9.19
C LYS A 53 10.96 2.15 8.99
N HIS A 54 10.47 1.54 10.05
CA HIS A 54 9.85 0.20 10.01
C HIS A 54 8.35 0.19 10.29
N GLY A 55 7.71 1.37 10.37
CA GLY A 55 6.28 1.53 10.61
C GLY A 55 5.93 2.37 11.83
N PHE A 56 4.65 2.43 12.15
CA PHE A 56 4.14 3.22 13.26
C PHE A 56 4.55 2.66 14.61
N VAL A 57 4.93 3.54 15.53
CA VAL A 57 5.19 3.16 16.93
C VAL A 57 3.89 2.58 17.53
N GLY A 58 4.00 1.38 18.10
CA GLY A 58 2.85 0.64 18.61
C GLY A 58 2.20 -0.30 17.60
N ASP A 59 2.52 -0.22 16.31
CA ASP A 59 2.16 -1.24 15.34
C ASP A 59 3.23 -2.33 15.27
N GLN A 60 2.81 -3.57 15.06
CA GLN A 60 3.73 -4.70 14.89
C GLN A 60 3.23 -5.62 13.78
N VAL A 61 4.15 -6.37 13.20
CA VAL A 61 3.85 -7.48 12.28
C VAL A 61 4.19 -8.81 12.94
N ALA A 62 3.35 -9.82 12.72
CA ALA A 62 3.53 -11.13 13.34
C ALA A 62 4.71 -11.92 12.74
N ASP A 63 5.06 -11.66 11.49
CA ASP A 63 6.18 -12.28 10.78
C ASP A 63 6.95 -11.21 10.00
N PRO A 64 8.01 -10.66 10.60
CA PRO A 64 8.81 -9.61 9.96
C PRO A 64 9.54 -10.07 8.70
N THR A 65 9.78 -11.38 8.52
CA THR A 65 10.50 -11.91 7.36
C THR A 65 9.66 -11.89 6.09
N VAL A 66 8.33 -11.98 6.22
CA VAL A 66 7.38 -12.02 5.10
C VAL A 66 6.56 -10.73 5.00
N HIS A 67 6.10 -10.20 6.13
CA HIS A 67 5.14 -9.09 6.18
C HIS A 67 5.73 -7.76 6.66
N GLY A 68 7.01 -7.74 7.07
CA GLY A 68 7.72 -6.56 7.54
C GLY A 68 8.81 -6.08 6.58
N GLY A 69 9.68 -5.22 7.12
CA GLY A 69 10.79 -4.60 6.41
C GLY A 69 10.49 -3.19 5.92
N ALA A 70 11.54 -2.45 5.58
CA ALA A 70 11.43 -1.03 5.22
C ALA A 70 10.46 -0.78 4.04
N ASP A 71 10.40 -1.68 3.06
CA ASP A 71 9.51 -1.57 1.90
C ASP A 71 8.03 -1.84 2.20
N LYS A 72 7.72 -2.28 3.42
CA LYS A 72 6.37 -2.57 3.90
C LYS A 72 6.07 -1.87 5.23
N ALA A 73 6.68 -0.71 5.44
CA ALA A 73 6.56 0.03 6.69
C ALA A 73 5.12 0.46 6.98
N VAL A 74 4.35 0.85 5.96
CA VAL A 74 2.95 1.27 6.09
C VAL A 74 2.11 0.62 4.99
N HIS A 75 1.06 -0.09 5.37
CA HIS A 75 0.03 -0.56 4.44
C HIS A 75 -1.05 0.51 4.32
N PHE A 76 -1.28 1.03 3.12
CA PHE A 76 -2.42 1.89 2.82
C PHE A 76 -3.46 1.15 1.99
N TYR A 77 -4.74 1.51 2.19
CA TYR A 77 -5.85 0.91 1.46
C TYR A 77 -6.86 1.99 1.05
N PRO A 78 -7.22 2.08 -0.25
CA PRO A 78 -8.19 3.05 -0.74
C PRO A 78 -9.57 2.84 -0.10
N ALA A 79 -10.08 3.87 0.57
CA ALA A 79 -11.40 3.82 1.22
C ALA A 79 -12.52 3.55 0.20
N GLU A 80 -12.34 3.93 -1.07
CA GLU A 80 -13.27 3.67 -2.18
C GLU A 80 -13.50 2.18 -2.48
N HIS A 81 -12.65 1.30 -1.94
CA HIS A 81 -12.84 -0.14 -2.14
C HIS A 81 -13.86 -0.74 -1.19
N TYR A 82 -14.10 -0.13 -0.02
CA TYR A 82 -15.06 -0.63 0.96
C TYR A 82 -16.48 -0.79 0.38
N PRO A 83 -17.09 0.25 -0.24
CA PRO A 83 -18.40 0.09 -0.87
C PRO A 83 -18.41 -0.96 -1.99
N LYS A 84 -17.29 -1.13 -2.72
CA LYS A 84 -17.19 -2.15 -3.76
C LYS A 84 -17.14 -3.57 -3.18
N TRP A 85 -16.54 -3.76 -2.00
CA TRP A 85 -16.53 -5.04 -1.29
C TRP A 85 -17.86 -5.31 -0.61
N ILE A 86 -18.52 -4.31 -0.04
CA ILE A 86 -19.89 -4.44 0.47
C ILE A 86 -20.81 -4.95 -0.65
N ALA A 87 -20.75 -4.34 -1.84
CA ALA A 87 -21.53 -4.77 -3.00
C ALA A 87 -21.15 -6.19 -3.48
N HIS A 88 -19.87 -6.57 -3.39
CA HIS A 88 -19.41 -7.93 -3.73
C HIS A 88 -20.02 -8.99 -2.83
N PHE A 89 -20.02 -8.78 -1.52
CA PHE A 89 -20.64 -9.70 -0.57
C PHE A 89 -22.17 -9.67 -0.60
N ALA A 90 -22.78 -8.50 -0.85
CA ALA A 90 -24.22 -8.38 -0.98
C ALA A 90 -24.78 -9.17 -2.18
N ALA A 91 -23.98 -9.38 -3.23
CA ALA A 91 -24.36 -10.25 -4.35
C ALA A 91 -24.47 -11.74 -3.97
N GLU A 92 -23.93 -12.12 -2.81
CA GLU A 92 -24.02 -13.46 -2.21
C GLU A 92 -24.99 -13.48 -1.00
N ASP A 93 -25.89 -12.48 -0.89
CA ASP A 93 -26.84 -12.30 0.21
C ASP A 93 -26.17 -12.21 1.60
N PHE A 94 -24.95 -11.67 1.66
CA PHE A 94 -24.18 -11.57 2.89
C PHE A 94 -23.62 -10.16 3.10
N VAL A 95 -23.75 -9.64 4.34
CA VAL A 95 -23.10 -8.39 4.78
C VAL A 95 -22.00 -8.75 5.75
N HIS A 96 -20.75 -8.44 5.37
CA HIS A 96 -19.59 -8.81 6.19
C HIS A 96 -19.29 -7.72 7.23
N PRO A 97 -19.35 -8.02 8.56
CA PRO A 97 -19.25 -7.00 9.61
C PRO A 97 -17.87 -6.31 9.67
N LEU A 98 -16.81 -6.94 9.16
CA LEU A 98 -15.49 -6.29 9.07
C LEU A 98 -15.48 -5.08 8.13
N LEU A 99 -16.45 -4.98 7.21
CA LEU A 99 -16.53 -3.88 6.24
C LEU A 99 -17.26 -2.64 6.78
N ASP A 100 -17.76 -2.69 8.00
CA ASP A 100 -18.44 -1.55 8.65
C ASP A 100 -17.46 -0.43 9.05
N GLN A 101 -16.15 -0.74 9.09
CA GLN A 101 -15.09 0.20 9.46
C GLN A 101 -13.77 -0.14 8.75
N ALA A 102 -12.84 0.83 8.72
CA ALA A 102 -11.48 0.61 8.22
C ALA A 102 -10.73 -0.44 9.05
N GLY A 103 -9.68 -1.04 8.45
CA GLY A 103 -8.86 -2.10 9.07
C GLY A 103 -9.16 -3.50 8.58
N ALA A 104 -10.23 -3.70 7.81
CA ALA A 104 -10.65 -5.02 7.34
C ALA A 104 -9.56 -5.74 6.51
N PHE A 105 -8.79 -5.00 5.73
CA PHE A 105 -7.71 -5.54 4.90
C PHE A 105 -6.34 -5.51 5.60
N GLY A 106 -6.31 -5.12 6.87
CA GLY A 106 -5.10 -5.03 7.68
C GLY A 106 -4.24 -3.82 7.33
N GLU A 107 -4.85 -2.73 6.88
CA GLU A 107 -4.17 -1.48 6.59
C GLU A 107 -3.83 -0.68 7.84
N ASN A 108 -2.80 0.18 7.72
CA ASN A 108 -2.43 1.20 8.68
C ASN A 108 -3.09 2.54 8.37
N ILE A 109 -3.33 2.81 7.06
CA ILE A 109 -3.95 4.04 6.59
C ILE A 109 -5.10 3.68 5.67
N SER A 110 -6.30 4.19 5.98
CA SER A 110 -7.43 4.25 5.07
C SER A 110 -7.60 5.69 4.62
N ALA A 111 -7.69 5.91 3.32
CA ALA A 111 -7.88 7.23 2.72
C ALA A 111 -8.44 7.10 1.30
N CYS A 112 -9.20 8.10 0.86
CA CYS A 112 -9.57 8.24 -0.54
C CYS A 112 -8.40 8.76 -1.39
N GLY A 113 -8.48 8.61 -2.71
CA GLY A 113 -7.55 9.21 -3.67
C GLY A 113 -6.25 8.45 -3.93
N LEU A 114 -5.93 7.43 -3.16
CA LEU A 114 -4.72 6.60 -3.33
C LEU A 114 -5.03 5.28 -4.07
N GLN A 115 -5.76 5.35 -5.18
CA GLN A 115 -6.13 4.16 -5.93
C GLN A 115 -4.96 3.60 -6.74
N GLU A 116 -4.96 2.30 -6.99
CA GLU A 116 -3.86 1.55 -7.61
C GLU A 116 -3.56 2.00 -9.04
N ASP A 117 -4.52 2.58 -9.74
CA ASP A 117 -4.40 3.05 -11.13
C ASP A 117 -3.86 4.49 -11.23
N ASN A 118 -3.94 5.29 -10.16
CA ASN A 118 -3.46 6.67 -10.14
C ASN A 118 -2.17 6.89 -9.34
N VAL A 119 -1.72 5.89 -8.56
CA VAL A 119 -0.50 5.96 -7.75
C VAL A 119 0.60 5.11 -8.38
N ARG A 120 1.78 5.73 -8.58
CA ARG A 120 2.95 5.07 -9.20
C ARG A 120 3.94 4.62 -8.16
N ILE A 121 4.67 3.56 -8.46
CA ILE A 121 5.84 3.15 -7.70
C ILE A 121 6.85 4.31 -7.70
N GLY A 122 7.35 4.70 -6.53
CA GLY A 122 8.27 5.84 -6.40
C GLY A 122 7.58 7.21 -6.23
N ASP A 123 6.26 7.30 -6.34
CA ASP A 123 5.54 8.52 -5.91
C ASP A 123 5.79 8.75 -4.43
N GLN A 124 6.08 10.01 -4.05
CA GLN A 124 6.28 10.37 -2.65
C GLN A 124 5.18 11.28 -2.14
N PHE A 125 4.75 11.00 -0.93
CA PHE A 125 3.69 11.73 -0.24
C PHE A 125 4.17 12.23 1.11
N ARG A 126 3.77 13.46 1.45
CA ARG A 126 3.83 13.96 2.82
C ARG A 126 2.57 13.52 3.55
N LEU A 127 2.75 12.92 4.71
CA LEU A 127 1.72 12.52 5.67
C LEU A 127 2.07 13.19 7.00
N GLY A 128 1.37 14.24 7.39
CA GLY A 128 1.75 15.05 8.55
C GLY A 128 3.18 15.54 8.46
N ARG A 129 4.07 15.04 9.34
CA ARG A 129 5.50 15.38 9.36
C ARG A 129 6.39 14.36 8.63
N ALA A 130 5.86 13.21 8.25
CA ALA A 130 6.61 12.16 7.57
C ALA A 130 6.58 12.34 6.05
N ILE A 131 7.61 11.81 5.35
CA ILE A 131 7.58 11.60 3.89
C ILE A 131 7.70 10.10 3.64
N VAL A 132 6.79 9.59 2.82
CA VAL A 132 6.73 8.19 2.43
C VAL A 132 6.83 8.04 0.92
N GLU A 133 7.26 6.86 0.45
CA GLU A 133 7.37 6.53 -0.96
C GLU A 133 6.67 5.22 -1.25
N VAL A 134 5.94 5.16 -2.36
CA VAL A 134 5.27 3.93 -2.81
C VAL A 134 6.30 2.90 -3.24
N ALA A 135 6.34 1.77 -2.55
CA ALA A 135 7.31 0.71 -2.79
C ALA A 135 6.76 -0.45 -3.62
N GLN A 136 5.52 -0.85 -3.38
CA GLN A 136 4.86 -1.98 -4.06
C GLN A 136 3.36 -2.02 -3.78
N GLY A 137 2.60 -2.80 -4.59
CA GLY A 137 1.25 -3.22 -4.24
C GLY A 137 1.22 -4.28 -3.13
N ARG A 138 0.09 -4.42 -2.45
CA ARG A 138 -0.07 -5.44 -1.41
C ARG A 138 -0.53 -6.76 -2.02
N GLN A 139 0.34 -7.78 -2.03
CA GLN A 139 -0.06 -9.14 -2.41
C GLN A 139 -0.90 -9.77 -1.30
N PRO A 140 -2.16 -10.21 -1.57
CA PRO A 140 -2.96 -10.90 -0.57
C PRO A 140 -2.36 -12.27 -0.24
N CYS A 141 -2.63 -12.76 0.97
CA CYS A 141 -2.25 -14.09 1.42
C CYS A 141 -3.44 -14.78 2.08
N TRP A 142 -3.32 -16.10 2.34
CA TRP A 142 -4.37 -16.93 2.94
C TRP A 142 -4.95 -16.37 4.25
N LYS A 143 -4.18 -15.55 4.98
CA LYS A 143 -4.66 -14.91 6.21
C LYS A 143 -5.84 -13.97 5.95
N LEU A 144 -5.97 -13.41 4.74
CA LEU A 144 -7.10 -12.56 4.39
C LEU A 144 -8.40 -13.38 4.35
N ASP A 145 -8.38 -14.54 3.67
CA ASP A 145 -9.53 -15.44 3.61
C ASP A 145 -9.94 -15.90 5.00
N HIS A 146 -8.96 -16.23 5.84
CA HIS A 146 -9.20 -16.66 7.22
C HIS A 146 -9.74 -15.52 8.10
N HIS A 147 -9.23 -14.29 7.93
CA HIS A 147 -9.68 -13.12 8.68
C HIS A 147 -11.15 -12.79 8.40
N PHE A 148 -11.55 -12.90 7.15
CA PHE A 148 -12.94 -12.74 6.74
C PHE A 148 -13.80 -14.00 6.98
N GLY A 149 -13.21 -15.14 7.30
CA GLY A 149 -13.94 -16.40 7.43
C GLY A 149 -14.57 -16.90 6.12
N VAL A 150 -14.04 -16.44 4.96
CA VAL A 150 -14.54 -16.79 3.64
C VAL A 150 -13.43 -17.33 2.76
N HIS A 151 -13.75 -18.20 1.82
CA HIS A 151 -12.80 -18.71 0.84
C HIS A 151 -12.83 -17.88 -0.45
N GLY A 152 -11.64 -17.67 -1.03
CA GLY A 152 -11.53 -17.06 -2.35
C GLY A 152 -11.42 -15.52 -2.36
N LEU A 153 -11.52 -14.84 -1.22
CA LEU A 153 -11.37 -13.38 -1.16
C LEU A 153 -9.98 -12.93 -1.66
N SER A 154 -8.92 -13.67 -1.31
CA SER A 154 -7.58 -13.41 -1.84
C SER A 154 -7.54 -13.48 -3.37
N GLY A 155 -8.26 -14.43 -3.96
CA GLY A 155 -8.44 -14.53 -5.42
C GLY A 155 -9.24 -13.36 -6.00
N ALA A 156 -10.30 -12.93 -5.32
CA ALA A 156 -11.10 -11.78 -5.71
C ALA A 156 -10.28 -10.47 -5.66
N VAL A 157 -9.41 -10.29 -4.66
CA VAL A 157 -8.47 -9.17 -4.60
C VAL A 157 -7.49 -9.21 -5.78
N ILE A 158 -6.94 -10.39 -6.13
CA ILE A 158 -6.03 -10.53 -7.26
C ILE A 158 -6.73 -10.19 -8.58
N SER A 159 -7.93 -10.73 -8.80
CA SER A 159 -8.66 -10.53 -10.06
C SER A 159 -9.19 -9.12 -10.24
N SER A 160 -9.58 -8.44 -9.14
CA SER A 160 -10.08 -7.06 -9.19
C SER A 160 -8.97 -6.01 -9.16
N GLY A 161 -7.75 -6.37 -8.74
CA GLY A 161 -6.65 -5.44 -8.53
C GLY A 161 -6.79 -4.50 -7.32
N ARG A 162 -7.84 -4.65 -6.49
CA ARG A 162 -8.10 -3.82 -5.29
C ARG A 162 -7.21 -4.27 -4.14
N CYS A 163 -5.93 -4.04 -4.29
CA CYS A 163 -4.91 -4.62 -3.40
C CYS A 163 -4.38 -3.65 -2.34
N GLY A 164 -4.55 -2.34 -2.53
CA GLY A 164 -3.83 -1.34 -1.77
C GLY A 164 -2.32 -1.36 -2.07
N GLY A 165 -1.55 -0.69 -1.24
CA GLY A 165 -0.10 -0.63 -1.45
C GLY A 165 0.68 -0.47 -0.17
N TYR A 166 2.00 -0.53 -0.32
CA TYR A 166 2.92 -0.30 0.78
C TYR A 166 3.77 0.94 0.53
N PHE A 167 3.93 1.71 1.58
CA PHE A 167 4.93 2.77 1.64
C PHE A 167 6.18 2.31 2.38
N ARG A 168 7.34 2.78 1.90
CA ARG A 168 8.56 2.91 2.71
C ARG A 168 8.65 4.33 3.25
N VAL A 169 9.37 4.51 4.35
CA VAL A 169 9.53 5.81 4.99
C VAL A 169 10.82 6.47 4.53
N ILE A 170 10.70 7.63 3.89
CA ILE A 170 11.83 8.46 3.45
C ILE A 170 12.27 9.39 4.60
N GLU A 171 11.32 10.11 5.20
CA GLU A 171 11.53 10.95 6.38
C GLU A 171 10.57 10.52 7.48
N GLU A 172 11.12 10.30 8.68
CA GLU A 172 10.34 9.92 9.85
C GLU A 172 9.61 11.13 10.43
N GLY A 173 8.46 10.94 11.06
CA GLY A 173 7.71 12.02 11.66
C GLY A 173 6.40 11.58 12.28
N GLU A 174 5.71 12.50 12.94
CA GLU A 174 4.37 12.29 13.47
C GLU A 174 3.33 12.36 12.36
N VAL A 175 2.38 11.44 12.41
CA VAL A 175 1.23 11.32 11.51
C VAL A 175 -0.03 11.15 12.36
N ALA A 176 -1.11 11.83 11.98
CA ALA A 176 -2.38 11.77 12.69
C ALA A 176 -3.56 11.53 11.73
N PRO A 177 -4.69 11.01 12.21
CA PRO A 177 -5.95 11.09 11.47
C PRO A 177 -6.29 12.54 11.12
N GLY A 178 -6.78 12.78 9.91
CA GLY A 178 -7.07 14.11 9.39
C GLY A 178 -5.87 14.85 8.77
N ASP A 179 -4.64 14.35 8.89
CA ASP A 179 -3.51 14.92 8.17
C ASP A 179 -3.72 14.83 6.66
N LEU A 180 -3.29 15.89 5.95
CA LEU A 180 -3.36 15.92 4.49
C LEU A 180 -2.38 14.94 3.87
N ILE A 181 -2.78 14.38 2.74
CA ILE A 181 -1.95 13.56 1.86
C ILE A 181 -1.52 14.45 0.70
N GLU A 182 -0.28 14.92 0.74
CA GLU A 182 0.27 15.82 -0.25
C GLU A 182 1.30 15.08 -1.12
N GLN A 183 1.11 15.03 -2.44
CA GLN A 183 2.12 14.52 -3.33
C GLN A 183 3.28 15.52 -3.44
N VAL A 184 4.46 15.12 -2.97
CA VAL A 184 5.68 15.94 -2.97
C VAL A 184 6.64 15.56 -4.09
N HIS A 185 6.51 14.36 -4.63
CA HIS A 185 7.23 13.89 -5.82
C HIS A 185 6.33 12.97 -6.65
N ALA A 186 6.28 13.19 -7.96
CA ALA A 186 5.61 12.32 -8.91
C ALA A 186 6.66 11.56 -9.74
N ALA A 187 6.58 10.24 -9.75
CA ALA A 187 7.47 9.40 -10.55
C ALA A 187 7.24 9.63 -12.06
N GLU A 188 8.33 9.71 -12.84
CA GLU A 188 8.29 10.06 -14.27
C GLU A 188 8.07 8.85 -15.20
N HIS A 189 7.55 7.75 -14.69
CA HIS A 189 7.29 6.52 -15.45
C HIS A 189 5.84 6.05 -15.30
N GLU A 190 5.43 5.07 -16.11
CA GLU A 190 4.05 4.58 -16.21
C GLU A 190 3.74 3.38 -15.28
N TRP A 191 4.62 3.05 -14.32
CA TRP A 191 4.43 1.90 -13.43
C TRP A 191 3.53 2.27 -12.25
N THR A 192 2.22 2.24 -12.48
CA THR A 192 1.23 2.32 -11.38
C THR A 192 1.24 1.04 -10.55
N ILE A 193 0.67 1.09 -9.35
CA ILE A 193 0.45 -0.11 -8.54
C ILE A 193 -0.37 -1.13 -9.33
N ALA A 194 -1.46 -0.70 -9.99
CA ALA A 194 -2.33 -1.59 -10.78
C ALA A 194 -1.55 -2.32 -11.87
N ARG A 195 -0.74 -1.59 -12.67
CA ARG A 195 0.04 -2.17 -13.76
C ARG A 195 1.07 -3.18 -13.26
N SER A 196 1.85 -2.79 -12.24
CA SER A 196 2.87 -3.68 -11.65
C SER A 196 2.26 -4.88 -10.95
N PHE A 197 1.15 -4.70 -10.24
CA PHE A 197 0.41 -5.79 -9.61
C PHE A 197 -0.16 -6.77 -10.64
N HIS A 198 -0.81 -6.27 -11.70
CA HIS A 198 -1.32 -7.11 -12.78
C HIS A 198 -0.19 -7.93 -13.43
N LEU A 199 0.94 -7.28 -13.74
CA LEU A 199 2.08 -7.95 -14.39
C LEU A 199 2.65 -9.06 -13.51
N LEU A 200 2.88 -8.79 -12.21
CA LEU A 200 3.58 -9.72 -11.33
C LEU A 200 2.68 -10.74 -10.63
N ILE A 201 1.45 -10.37 -10.29
CA ILE A 201 0.55 -11.14 -9.44
C ILE A 201 -0.71 -11.56 -10.21
N GLY A 202 -1.30 -10.65 -11.00
CA GLY A 202 -2.54 -10.84 -11.75
C GLY A 202 -2.44 -11.72 -12.99
N GLY A 203 -1.25 -12.26 -13.30
CA GLY A 203 -1.05 -13.18 -14.42
C GLY A 203 -0.61 -12.51 -15.72
N GLY A 204 -0.45 -11.19 -15.76
CA GLY A 204 0.01 -10.42 -16.93
C GLY A 204 1.36 -10.88 -17.48
N HIS A 205 2.24 -11.44 -16.62
CA HIS A 205 3.54 -12.02 -17.02
C HIS A 205 3.44 -13.17 -18.04
N ARG A 206 2.26 -13.77 -18.23
CA ARG A 206 2.02 -14.83 -19.22
C ARG A 206 1.70 -14.29 -20.60
N ALA A 207 1.48 -12.99 -20.75
CA ALA A 207 1.16 -12.38 -22.03
C ALA A 207 2.38 -12.38 -22.97
N VAL A 208 2.11 -12.43 -24.26
CA VAL A 208 3.16 -12.30 -25.29
C VAL A 208 3.78 -10.90 -25.16
N GLY A 209 5.13 -10.84 -25.12
CA GLY A 209 5.86 -9.57 -24.97
C GLY A 209 6.08 -9.11 -23.53
N ALA A 210 5.53 -9.80 -22.51
CA ALA A 210 5.69 -9.42 -21.11
C ALA A 210 7.15 -9.39 -20.61
N THR A 211 8.07 -10.13 -21.25
CA THR A 211 9.49 -10.21 -20.84
C THR A 211 10.16 -8.82 -20.82
N SER A 212 9.89 -7.95 -21.80
CA SER A 212 10.45 -6.60 -21.82
C SER A 212 9.95 -5.73 -20.67
N GLU A 213 8.66 -5.81 -20.36
CA GLU A 213 8.07 -5.12 -19.22
C GLU A 213 8.59 -5.64 -17.88
N LEU A 214 8.75 -6.96 -17.76
CA LEU A 214 9.33 -7.60 -16.57
C LEU A 214 10.78 -7.15 -16.34
N ARG A 215 11.59 -7.04 -17.39
CA ARG A 215 12.96 -6.51 -17.31
C ARG A 215 12.98 -5.04 -16.90
N ALA A 216 12.11 -4.21 -17.48
CA ALA A 216 11.98 -2.81 -17.10
C ALA A 216 11.58 -2.66 -15.61
N LEU A 217 10.63 -3.49 -15.17
CA LEU A 217 10.18 -3.47 -13.77
C LEU A 217 11.27 -3.98 -12.80
N ALA A 218 12.06 -4.99 -13.20
CA ALA A 218 13.20 -5.47 -12.42
C ALA A 218 14.30 -4.42 -12.25
N ALA A 219 14.45 -3.52 -13.22
CA ALA A 219 15.43 -2.43 -13.20
C ALA A 219 14.91 -1.17 -12.44
N LEU A 220 13.65 -1.13 -12.02
CA LEU A 220 13.06 0.03 -11.37
C LEU A 220 13.53 0.11 -9.91
N GLU A 221 14.50 0.98 -9.62
CA GLU A 221 15.15 1.07 -8.31
C GLU A 221 14.20 1.45 -7.17
N THR A 222 13.17 2.27 -7.45
CA THR A 222 12.15 2.66 -6.48
C THR A 222 11.20 1.52 -6.08
N MET A 223 11.14 0.44 -6.88
CA MET A 223 10.35 -0.73 -6.53
C MET A 223 11.01 -1.55 -5.42
N ALA A 224 10.19 -2.12 -4.53
CA ALA A 224 10.63 -3.03 -3.49
C ALA A 224 11.48 -4.19 -4.04
N GLU A 225 12.58 -4.51 -3.35
CA GLU A 225 13.55 -5.52 -3.79
C GLU A 225 12.89 -6.88 -4.06
N SER A 226 11.95 -7.30 -3.22
CA SER A 226 11.22 -8.57 -3.39
C SER A 226 10.43 -8.63 -4.70
N TRP A 227 9.87 -7.51 -5.14
CA TRP A 227 9.13 -7.41 -6.40
C TRP A 227 10.07 -7.31 -7.60
N ARG A 228 11.20 -6.60 -7.48
CA ARG A 228 12.26 -6.57 -8.50
C ARG A 228 12.83 -7.96 -8.76
N THR A 229 13.15 -8.69 -7.69
CA THR A 229 13.62 -10.07 -7.75
C THR A 229 12.60 -10.99 -8.42
N ARG A 230 11.30 -10.84 -8.07
CA ARG A 230 10.22 -11.59 -8.71
C ARG A 230 10.12 -11.27 -10.21
N ALA A 231 10.19 -9.98 -10.58
CA ALA A 231 10.17 -9.56 -11.99
C ALA A 231 11.32 -10.16 -12.78
N ALA A 232 12.55 -10.10 -12.24
CA ALA A 232 13.74 -10.71 -12.87
C ALA A 232 13.56 -12.22 -13.06
N LYS A 233 13.06 -12.93 -12.05
CA LYS A 233 12.81 -14.38 -12.12
C LYS A 233 11.75 -14.74 -13.17
N LEU A 234 10.74 -13.91 -13.36
CA LEU A 234 9.68 -14.14 -14.36
C LEU A 234 10.12 -13.75 -15.77
N ALA A 235 11.16 -12.92 -15.91
CA ALA A 235 11.73 -12.52 -17.19
C ALA A 235 12.68 -13.56 -17.81
N GLY A 236 13.07 -14.60 -17.06
CA GLY A 236 13.99 -15.70 -17.47
C GLY A 236 15.37 -15.39 -17.03
#